data_c78cc4fe7278d8d4d48b0eb8d6ac7ce6
#
_entry.id   c78cc4fe7278d8d4d48b0eb8d6ac7ce6
#
_cell.length_a   1.000
_cell.length_b   1.000
_cell.length_c   1.000
_cell.angle_alpha   90.00
_cell.angle_beta   90.00
_cell.angle_gamma   90.00
#
_symmetry.space_group_name_H-M   'P 1'
#
loop_
_entity.id
_entity.type
_entity.pdbx_description
1 polymer ?
#
loop_
_entity_poly.entity_id
_entity_poly.type
_entity_poly.pdbx_seq_one_letter_code
_entity_poly.pdbx_strand_id
1 'polypeptide(L)'
;MAKVVVLGGCGAVGSVAVETLAGQDIISEVVVADHAEEKARQLAGRIASPKVSAAFVDAFEPETIRRAIRGAEVVLNCIGPFYSTVKPILTAVVDAGINYVDICDDVDVTLEILDMDDQARARGVTALIGMGSSPGATNLLARLAYDTLLDETDAVDIFHTHGGEAIEGEGVIAHRFHCMSIDIPMYLDGKLTAVKYFEPDGVALRQTFDFPMIGRDIPIYPYPHPEQVTLPRYLRLRQVTNKGSVLPNEYYDLIRDLCGLGLARTEPIDVKGLQVVPHDFAVAYVLRERERILRKTGFTRPCGCCSVIARGMKNGLPREYRFHMASRSQALGEGTGIPAAVGVMLMAMGKIRGTGVMPPEACVEPMDFVNLISRVMKLDARKDDGESFGGVILQMVDEQGVVTKLDI
;
A
#
# COMPACT_ATOMS: atom_id res chain seq x y z
N MET A 1 -14.51 -22.21 -5.95
CA MET A 1 -14.85 -20.77 -6.12
C MET A 1 -15.02 -20.16 -4.75
N ALA A 2 -14.31 -19.10 -4.45
CA ALA A 2 -14.18 -18.57 -3.09
C ALA A 2 -15.23 -17.49 -2.76
N LYS A 3 -15.73 -17.50 -1.51
CA LYS A 3 -16.45 -16.37 -0.91
C LYS A 3 -15.44 -15.43 -0.26
N VAL A 4 -15.47 -14.16 -0.62
CA VAL A 4 -14.58 -13.11 -0.13
C VAL A 4 -15.38 -12.03 0.59
N VAL A 5 -14.88 -11.57 1.73
CA VAL A 5 -15.40 -10.39 2.42
C VAL A 5 -14.37 -9.27 2.33
N VAL A 6 -14.76 -8.12 1.80
CA VAL A 6 -13.93 -6.92 1.71
C VAL A 6 -14.37 -5.95 2.79
N LEU A 7 -13.58 -5.82 3.84
CA LEU A 7 -13.79 -4.85 4.93
C LEU A 7 -13.28 -3.48 4.48
N GLY A 8 -14.06 -2.43 4.68
CA GLY A 8 -13.78 -1.10 4.12
C GLY A 8 -14.03 -1.02 2.62
N GLY A 9 -14.97 -1.84 2.12
CA GLY A 9 -15.22 -2.02 0.70
C GLY A 9 -15.77 -0.78 -0.04
N CYS A 10 -16.16 0.28 0.67
CA CYS A 10 -16.62 1.54 0.06
C CYS A 10 -15.53 2.60 -0.06
N GLY A 11 -14.36 2.36 0.51
CA GLY A 11 -13.21 3.26 0.41
C GLY A 11 -12.61 3.31 -0.99
N ALA A 12 -11.68 4.27 -1.22
CA ALA A 12 -11.03 4.46 -2.52
C ALA A 12 -10.32 3.18 -3.01
N VAL A 13 -9.68 2.44 -2.11
CA VAL A 13 -8.99 1.18 -2.43
C VAL A 13 -9.95 -0.01 -2.44
N GLY A 14 -10.79 -0.12 -1.39
CA GLY A 14 -11.71 -1.24 -1.23
C GLY A 14 -12.70 -1.38 -2.38
N SER A 15 -13.23 -0.26 -2.90
CA SER A 15 -14.16 -0.29 -4.03
C SER A 15 -13.54 -0.85 -5.31
N VAL A 16 -12.27 -0.50 -5.58
CA VAL A 16 -11.53 -1.04 -6.72
C VAL A 16 -11.28 -2.54 -6.54
N ALA A 17 -10.91 -2.97 -5.33
CA ALA A 17 -10.73 -4.39 -5.03
C ALA A 17 -12.03 -5.17 -5.21
N VAL A 18 -13.17 -4.65 -4.73
CA VAL A 18 -14.49 -5.25 -4.91
C VAL A 18 -14.83 -5.40 -6.39
N GLU A 19 -14.71 -4.33 -7.17
CA GLU A 19 -14.98 -4.35 -8.61
C GLU A 19 -14.08 -5.35 -9.34
N THR A 20 -12.79 -5.39 -8.99
CA THR A 20 -11.83 -6.34 -9.57
C THR A 20 -12.21 -7.78 -9.26
N LEU A 21 -12.53 -8.10 -8.00
CA LEU A 21 -12.90 -9.46 -7.56
C LEU A 21 -14.23 -9.91 -8.15
N ALA A 22 -15.21 -9.03 -8.24
CA ALA A 22 -16.54 -9.34 -8.82
C ALA A 22 -16.46 -9.82 -10.28
N GLY A 23 -15.46 -9.34 -11.03
CA GLY A 23 -15.20 -9.74 -12.41
C GLY A 23 -14.48 -11.09 -12.58
N GLN A 24 -14.11 -11.80 -11.49
CA GLN A 24 -13.31 -13.01 -11.58
C GLN A 24 -14.13 -14.29 -11.39
N ASP A 25 -13.91 -15.29 -12.26
CA ASP A 25 -14.66 -16.56 -12.21
C ASP A 25 -14.29 -17.41 -10.98
N ILE A 26 -13.09 -17.26 -10.45
CA ILE A 26 -12.64 -17.97 -9.24
C ILE A 26 -13.38 -17.52 -7.98
N ILE A 27 -14.00 -16.34 -8.00
CA ILE A 27 -14.76 -15.76 -6.92
C ILE A 27 -16.25 -16.04 -7.11
N SER A 28 -16.88 -16.68 -6.13
CA SER A 28 -18.31 -17.00 -6.14
C SER A 28 -19.16 -15.91 -5.49
N GLU A 29 -18.62 -15.25 -4.45
CA GLU A 29 -19.33 -14.24 -3.69
C GLU A 29 -18.35 -13.16 -3.21
N VAL A 30 -18.74 -11.89 -3.30
CA VAL A 30 -18.04 -10.74 -2.74
C VAL A 30 -18.98 -10.00 -1.81
N VAL A 31 -18.64 -9.95 -0.51
CA VAL A 31 -19.39 -9.15 0.46
C VAL A 31 -18.67 -7.82 0.66
N VAL A 32 -19.33 -6.73 0.34
CA VAL A 32 -18.88 -5.36 0.60
C VAL A 32 -19.25 -5.01 2.03
N ALA A 33 -18.30 -5.07 2.95
CA ALA A 33 -18.54 -4.77 4.36
C ALA A 33 -17.97 -3.39 4.71
N ASP A 34 -18.81 -2.51 5.24
CA ASP A 34 -18.43 -1.13 5.57
C ASP A 34 -19.32 -0.59 6.71
N HIS A 35 -18.82 0.39 7.47
CA HIS A 35 -19.62 1.08 8.47
C HIS A 35 -20.72 1.94 7.82
N ALA A 36 -20.47 2.42 6.59
CA ALA A 36 -21.46 3.10 5.76
C ALA A 36 -22.30 2.11 4.94
N GLU A 37 -23.13 1.31 5.61
CA GLU A 37 -23.87 0.20 5.00
C GLU A 37 -24.70 0.62 3.77
N GLU A 38 -25.25 1.82 3.76
CA GLU A 38 -26.00 2.35 2.60
C GLU A 38 -25.07 2.58 1.39
N LYS A 39 -23.85 3.07 1.61
CA LYS A 39 -22.86 3.17 0.52
C LYS A 39 -22.44 1.79 0.00
N ALA A 40 -22.36 0.78 0.88
CA ALA A 40 -22.07 -0.59 0.49
C ALA A 40 -23.19 -1.17 -0.40
N ARG A 41 -24.46 -0.94 -0.06
CA ARG A 41 -25.61 -1.31 -0.91
C ARG A 41 -25.59 -0.59 -2.26
N GLN A 42 -25.29 0.68 -2.27
CA GLN A 42 -25.18 1.47 -3.51
C GLN A 42 -24.05 0.95 -4.41
N LEU A 43 -22.88 0.62 -3.83
CA LEU A 43 -21.79 0.03 -4.59
C LEU A 43 -22.17 -1.34 -5.16
N ALA A 44 -22.77 -2.22 -4.37
CA ALA A 44 -23.24 -3.52 -4.83
C ALA A 44 -24.28 -3.37 -5.97
N GLY A 45 -25.22 -2.43 -5.81
CA GLY A 45 -26.20 -2.12 -6.85
C GLY A 45 -25.59 -1.56 -8.14
N ARG A 46 -24.54 -0.74 -8.03
CA ARG A 46 -23.82 -0.20 -9.19
C ARG A 46 -23.06 -1.28 -9.96
N ILE A 47 -22.42 -2.22 -9.25
CA ILE A 47 -21.73 -3.35 -9.88
C ILE A 47 -22.70 -4.29 -10.57
N ALA A 48 -23.95 -4.35 -10.08
CA ALA A 48 -25.06 -5.12 -10.65
C ALA A 48 -24.73 -6.60 -10.93
N SER A 49 -23.90 -7.20 -10.07
CA SER A 49 -23.53 -8.61 -10.16
C SER A 49 -24.24 -9.42 -9.08
N PRO A 50 -24.83 -10.60 -9.41
CA PRO A 50 -25.45 -11.46 -8.39
C PRO A 50 -24.45 -12.02 -7.36
N LYS A 51 -23.15 -11.90 -7.62
CA LYS A 51 -22.07 -12.29 -6.70
C LYS A 51 -21.84 -11.26 -5.59
N VAL A 52 -22.33 -10.01 -5.72
CA VAL A 52 -21.98 -8.91 -4.83
C VAL A 52 -23.13 -8.60 -3.89
N SER A 53 -22.83 -8.60 -2.60
CA SER A 53 -23.75 -8.24 -1.53
C SER A 53 -23.13 -7.23 -0.58
N ALA A 54 -23.94 -6.62 0.29
CA ALA A 54 -23.50 -5.63 1.26
C ALA A 54 -23.70 -6.10 2.70
N ALA A 55 -22.81 -5.68 3.62
CA ALA A 55 -22.92 -5.92 5.04
C ALA A 55 -22.42 -4.72 5.85
N PHE A 56 -22.94 -4.59 7.07
CA PHE A 56 -22.41 -3.63 8.05
C PHE A 56 -21.22 -4.22 8.80
N VAL A 57 -20.18 -3.40 9.00
CA VAL A 57 -19.05 -3.71 9.89
C VAL A 57 -18.55 -2.44 10.57
N ASP A 58 -18.23 -2.55 11.86
CA ASP A 58 -17.46 -1.57 12.60
C ASP A 58 -16.20 -2.25 13.12
N ALA A 59 -15.02 -1.67 12.80
CA ALA A 59 -13.72 -2.22 13.15
C ALA A 59 -13.48 -2.29 14.67
N PHE A 60 -14.19 -1.47 15.45
CA PHE A 60 -14.08 -1.40 16.91
C PHE A 60 -15.13 -2.26 17.64
N GLU A 61 -16.04 -2.88 16.88
CA GLU A 61 -17.09 -3.75 17.41
C GLU A 61 -16.91 -5.20 16.95
N PRO A 62 -16.20 -6.05 17.73
CA PRO A 62 -15.81 -7.40 17.32
C PRO A 62 -16.96 -8.30 16.84
N GLU A 63 -18.17 -8.12 17.38
CA GLU A 63 -19.33 -8.92 16.97
C GLU A 63 -19.78 -8.58 15.54
N THR A 64 -19.63 -7.33 15.12
CA THR A 64 -19.95 -6.92 13.74
C THR A 64 -18.95 -7.52 12.76
N ILE A 65 -17.66 -7.57 13.14
CA ILE A 65 -16.61 -8.21 12.33
C ILE A 65 -16.94 -9.69 12.17
N ARG A 66 -17.15 -10.44 13.30
CA ARG A 66 -17.46 -11.88 13.26
C ARG A 66 -18.72 -12.19 12.43
N ARG A 67 -19.71 -11.31 12.49
CA ARG A 67 -20.93 -11.46 11.68
C ARG A 67 -20.66 -11.26 10.20
N ALA A 68 -19.91 -10.21 9.84
CA ALA A 68 -19.59 -9.87 8.45
C ALA A 68 -18.75 -10.95 7.75
N ILE A 69 -17.74 -11.53 8.46
CA ILE A 69 -16.81 -12.51 7.89
C ILE A 69 -17.34 -13.96 7.89
N ARG A 70 -18.53 -14.19 8.39
CA ARG A 70 -19.08 -15.55 8.52
C ARG A 70 -19.15 -16.29 7.19
N GLY A 71 -18.49 -17.45 7.15
CA GLY A 71 -18.45 -18.32 5.97
C GLY A 71 -17.58 -17.81 4.84
N ALA A 72 -16.76 -16.79 5.06
CA ALA A 72 -15.75 -16.38 4.11
C ALA A 72 -14.60 -17.41 4.04
N GLU A 73 -14.02 -17.56 2.87
CA GLU A 73 -12.76 -18.30 2.69
C GLU A 73 -11.56 -17.34 2.81
N VAL A 74 -11.74 -16.08 2.39
CA VAL A 74 -10.72 -15.04 2.50
C VAL A 74 -11.37 -13.73 2.93
N VAL A 75 -10.74 -13.04 3.87
CA VAL A 75 -11.07 -11.66 4.26
C VAL A 75 -10.01 -10.73 3.69
N LEU A 76 -10.42 -9.72 2.94
CA LEU A 76 -9.58 -8.60 2.54
C LEU A 76 -9.89 -7.40 3.43
N ASN A 77 -8.89 -6.88 4.15
CA ASN A 77 -9.03 -5.70 4.99
C ASN A 77 -8.46 -4.45 4.32
N CYS A 78 -9.35 -3.48 4.06
CA CYS A 78 -9.03 -2.14 3.56
C CYS A 78 -9.46 -1.04 4.54
N ILE A 79 -9.73 -1.36 5.82
CA ILE A 79 -10.13 -0.38 6.82
C ILE A 79 -8.91 0.29 7.42
N GLY A 80 -8.69 1.56 7.10
CA GLY A 80 -7.70 2.41 7.76
C GLY A 80 -8.33 3.36 8.80
N PRO A 81 -7.52 4.04 9.64
CA PRO A 81 -6.06 3.95 9.67
C PRO A 81 -5.60 2.64 10.32
N PHE A 82 -4.60 1.99 9.72
CA PHE A 82 -4.21 0.62 10.08
C PHE A 82 -3.62 0.52 11.49
N TYR A 83 -2.86 1.52 11.94
CA TYR A 83 -2.29 1.56 13.29
C TYR A 83 -3.34 1.38 14.41
N SER A 84 -4.62 1.60 14.14
CA SER A 84 -5.70 1.44 15.12
C SER A 84 -6.64 0.27 14.82
N THR A 85 -6.75 -0.17 13.56
CA THR A 85 -7.83 -1.08 13.13
C THR A 85 -7.33 -2.47 12.75
N VAL A 86 -6.10 -2.63 12.26
CA VAL A 86 -5.66 -3.91 11.68
C VAL A 86 -5.57 -5.03 12.70
N LYS A 87 -5.02 -4.75 13.90
CA LYS A 87 -4.81 -5.77 14.92
C LYS A 87 -6.12 -6.38 15.46
N PRO A 88 -7.14 -5.60 15.86
CA PRO A 88 -8.44 -6.18 16.28
C PRO A 88 -9.13 -6.95 15.15
N ILE A 89 -9.04 -6.48 13.89
CA ILE A 89 -9.61 -7.18 12.74
C ILE A 89 -8.89 -8.51 12.52
N LEU A 90 -7.55 -8.50 12.41
CA LEU A 90 -6.75 -9.71 12.21
C LEU A 90 -7.00 -10.73 13.33
N THR A 91 -7.08 -10.28 14.59
CA THR A 91 -7.41 -11.16 15.73
C THR A 91 -8.74 -11.86 15.51
N ALA A 92 -9.80 -11.13 15.15
CA ALA A 92 -11.10 -11.71 14.90
C ALA A 92 -11.12 -12.71 13.73
N VAL A 93 -10.35 -12.43 12.66
CA VAL A 93 -10.24 -13.30 11.49
C VAL A 93 -9.46 -14.58 11.81
N VAL A 94 -8.33 -14.47 12.53
CA VAL A 94 -7.53 -15.61 12.99
C VAL A 94 -8.33 -16.49 13.95
N ASP A 95 -9.06 -15.91 14.89
CA ASP A 95 -9.91 -16.65 15.81
C ASP A 95 -11.03 -17.41 15.08
N ALA A 96 -11.52 -16.88 13.97
CA ALA A 96 -12.51 -17.53 13.11
C ALA A 96 -11.91 -18.62 12.19
N GLY A 97 -10.59 -18.75 12.12
CA GLY A 97 -9.90 -19.72 11.26
C GLY A 97 -10.02 -19.39 9.76
N ILE A 98 -10.10 -18.12 9.40
CA ILE A 98 -10.30 -17.64 8.03
C ILE A 98 -8.98 -17.04 7.51
N ASN A 99 -8.66 -17.24 6.23
CA ASN A 99 -7.48 -16.63 5.61
C ASN A 99 -7.67 -15.12 5.44
N TYR A 100 -6.57 -14.39 5.50
CA TYR A 100 -6.57 -12.95 5.57
C TYR A 100 -5.60 -12.33 4.57
N VAL A 101 -6.02 -11.21 3.98
CA VAL A 101 -5.17 -10.30 3.19
C VAL A 101 -5.43 -8.89 3.67
N ASP A 102 -4.40 -8.05 3.78
CA ASP A 102 -4.56 -6.62 3.98
C ASP A 102 -3.62 -5.78 3.11
N ILE A 103 -3.78 -4.49 3.21
CA ILE A 103 -2.97 -3.47 2.54
C ILE A 103 -2.29 -2.56 3.56
N CYS A 104 -2.00 -3.08 4.76
CA CYS A 104 -1.41 -2.32 5.85
C CYS A 104 -0.05 -1.73 5.44
N ASP A 105 0.08 -0.43 5.57
CA ASP A 105 1.28 0.35 5.27
C ASP A 105 1.88 1.03 6.52
N ASP A 106 1.26 0.88 7.69
CA ASP A 106 1.76 1.36 8.98
C ASP A 106 2.80 0.39 9.56
N VAL A 107 4.05 0.84 9.67
CA VAL A 107 5.20 0.00 10.05
C VAL A 107 5.14 -0.48 11.49
N ASP A 108 4.67 0.35 12.40
CA ASP A 108 4.58 0.05 13.83
C ASP A 108 3.61 -1.10 14.10
N VAL A 109 2.40 -1.01 13.58
CA VAL A 109 1.41 -2.09 13.72
C VAL A 109 1.79 -3.33 12.89
N THR A 110 2.52 -3.17 11.77
CA THR A 110 3.05 -4.32 11.02
C THR A 110 3.97 -5.16 11.91
N LEU A 111 4.84 -4.52 12.69
CA LEU A 111 5.69 -5.24 13.66
C LEU A 111 4.85 -5.99 14.71
N GLU A 112 3.80 -5.36 15.22
CA GLU A 112 2.90 -5.99 16.20
C GLU A 112 2.12 -7.19 15.64
N ILE A 113 1.62 -7.10 14.39
CA ILE A 113 0.86 -8.20 13.80
C ILE A 113 1.76 -9.36 13.33
N LEU A 114 3.03 -9.11 13.02
CA LEU A 114 4.00 -10.18 12.78
C LEU A 114 4.21 -11.06 14.01
N ASP A 115 4.06 -10.53 15.22
CA ASP A 115 4.13 -11.30 16.47
C ASP A 115 2.91 -12.24 16.67
N MET A 116 1.87 -12.12 15.84
CA MET A 116 0.72 -13.03 15.82
C MET A 116 0.95 -14.30 14.97
N ASP A 117 2.17 -14.48 14.42
CA ASP A 117 2.50 -15.61 13.52
C ASP A 117 2.18 -16.98 14.13
N ASP A 118 2.60 -17.22 15.36
CA ASP A 118 2.35 -18.48 16.07
C ASP A 118 0.84 -18.72 16.29
N GLN A 119 0.08 -17.68 16.60
CA GLN A 119 -1.37 -17.78 16.77
C GLN A 119 -2.06 -18.15 15.46
N ALA A 120 -1.68 -17.50 14.37
CA ALA A 120 -2.20 -17.78 13.03
C ALA A 120 -1.83 -19.22 12.58
N ARG A 121 -0.58 -19.65 12.80
CA ARG A 121 -0.14 -21.02 12.53
C ARG A 121 -0.94 -22.06 13.32
N ALA A 122 -1.16 -21.83 14.59
CA ALA A 122 -1.92 -22.74 15.45
C ALA A 122 -3.38 -22.90 14.98
N ARG A 123 -3.93 -21.91 14.27
CA ARG A 123 -5.27 -21.93 13.68
C ARG A 123 -5.30 -22.40 12.22
N GLY A 124 -4.13 -22.71 11.63
CA GLY A 124 -4.02 -23.06 10.22
C GLY A 124 -4.35 -21.90 9.26
N VAL A 125 -4.25 -20.65 9.74
CA VAL A 125 -4.58 -19.45 8.99
C VAL A 125 -3.36 -18.95 8.24
N THR A 126 -3.55 -18.54 6.99
CA THR A 126 -2.60 -17.76 6.21
C THR A 126 -3.03 -16.31 6.20
N ALA A 127 -2.23 -15.43 6.79
CA ALA A 127 -2.41 -13.98 6.77
C ALA A 127 -1.32 -13.34 5.92
N LEU A 128 -1.69 -12.90 4.71
CA LEU A 128 -0.84 -12.15 3.79
C LEU A 128 -1.01 -10.66 4.09
N ILE A 129 -0.04 -10.08 4.79
CA ILE A 129 -0.09 -8.68 5.20
C ILE A 129 0.61 -7.76 4.22
N GLY A 130 0.13 -6.53 4.08
CA GLY A 130 0.76 -5.52 3.24
C GLY A 130 0.76 -5.87 1.74
N MET A 131 -0.37 -6.33 1.19
CA MET A 131 -0.48 -6.74 -0.22
C MET A 131 -1.11 -5.63 -1.08
N GLY A 132 -0.51 -4.44 -1.03
CA GLY A 132 -0.90 -3.28 -1.83
C GLY A 132 0.08 -2.96 -2.97
N SER A 133 0.25 -1.67 -3.23
CA SER A 133 1.29 -1.16 -4.14
C SER A 133 2.66 -1.13 -3.45
N SER A 134 2.74 -0.40 -2.33
CA SER A 134 3.85 -0.29 -1.39
C SER A 134 3.22 -0.23 0.02
N PRO A 135 3.44 -1.25 0.85
CA PRO A 135 4.01 -2.56 0.54
C PRO A 135 3.14 -3.40 -0.41
N GLY A 136 3.72 -4.48 -0.94
CA GLY A 136 3.04 -5.46 -1.77
C GLY A 136 3.75 -5.68 -3.09
N ALA A 137 3.33 -5.01 -4.16
CA ALA A 137 3.98 -5.11 -5.45
C ALA A 137 5.47 -4.72 -5.39
N THR A 138 5.83 -3.72 -4.58
CA THR A 138 7.23 -3.31 -4.35
C THR A 138 8.07 -4.43 -3.73
N ASN A 139 7.53 -5.15 -2.74
CA ASN A 139 8.19 -6.30 -2.12
C ASN A 139 8.45 -7.40 -3.15
N LEU A 140 7.46 -7.70 -4.00
CA LEU A 140 7.55 -8.75 -5.01
C LEU A 140 8.50 -8.38 -6.13
N LEU A 141 8.57 -7.12 -6.56
CA LEU A 141 9.55 -6.66 -7.54
C LEU A 141 10.97 -6.65 -6.97
N ALA A 142 11.14 -6.28 -5.69
CA ALA A 142 12.42 -6.41 -4.98
C ALA A 142 12.86 -7.89 -4.90
N ARG A 143 11.93 -8.77 -4.55
CA ARG A 143 12.16 -10.21 -4.51
C ARG A 143 12.50 -10.78 -5.90
N LEU A 144 11.81 -10.35 -6.95
CA LEU A 144 12.10 -10.74 -8.33
C LEU A 144 13.53 -10.34 -8.73
N ALA A 145 13.95 -9.11 -8.43
CA ALA A 145 15.31 -8.66 -8.70
C ALA A 145 16.34 -9.51 -7.96
N TYR A 146 16.08 -9.78 -6.68
CA TYR A 146 16.94 -10.59 -5.82
C TYR A 146 17.09 -12.03 -6.34
N ASP A 147 16.00 -12.68 -6.74
CA ASP A 147 16.01 -14.10 -7.11
C ASP A 147 16.51 -14.33 -8.55
N THR A 148 16.37 -13.33 -9.47
CA THR A 148 16.55 -13.62 -10.91
C THR A 148 17.50 -12.68 -11.64
N LEU A 149 17.56 -11.40 -11.24
CA LEU A 149 18.29 -10.39 -12.01
C LEU A 149 19.71 -10.14 -11.50
N LEU A 150 19.91 -10.23 -10.19
CA LEU A 150 21.20 -10.02 -9.53
C LEU A 150 21.74 -11.36 -9.00
N ASP A 151 23.05 -11.51 -8.98
CA ASP A 151 23.72 -12.64 -8.33
C ASP A 151 23.92 -12.36 -6.84
N GLU A 152 24.14 -11.07 -6.49
CA GLU A 152 24.20 -10.55 -5.14
C GLU A 152 23.44 -9.22 -5.10
N THR A 153 22.45 -9.10 -4.23
CA THR A 153 21.70 -7.85 -4.05
C THR A 153 22.16 -7.18 -2.77
N ASP A 154 22.63 -5.94 -2.88
CA ASP A 154 23.16 -5.15 -1.75
C ASP A 154 22.09 -4.18 -1.20
N ALA A 155 21.37 -3.50 -2.09
CA ALA A 155 20.46 -2.43 -1.72
C ALA A 155 19.13 -2.48 -2.47
N VAL A 156 18.07 -2.12 -1.78
CA VAL A 156 16.74 -1.86 -2.35
C VAL A 156 16.26 -0.50 -1.85
N ASP A 157 16.05 0.44 -2.77
CA ASP A 157 15.39 1.70 -2.45
C ASP A 157 14.01 1.74 -3.13
N ILE A 158 13.02 2.19 -2.39
CA ILE A 158 11.64 2.33 -2.84
C ILE A 158 11.28 3.80 -2.83
N PHE A 159 10.84 4.30 -3.98
CA PHE A 159 10.41 5.69 -4.10
C PHE A 159 9.00 5.76 -4.65
N HIS A 160 8.17 6.61 -4.08
CA HIS A 160 6.78 6.73 -4.51
C HIS A 160 6.29 8.18 -4.54
N THR A 161 5.38 8.44 -5.46
CA THR A 161 4.57 9.66 -5.50
C THR A 161 3.23 9.36 -6.15
N HIS A 162 2.19 10.04 -5.69
CA HIS A 162 0.87 9.97 -6.29
C HIS A 162 0.12 11.29 -6.06
N GLY A 163 -1.01 11.46 -6.71
CA GLY A 163 -1.87 12.63 -6.48
C GLY A 163 -3.00 12.75 -7.48
N GLY A 164 -3.85 13.76 -7.28
CA GLY A 164 -4.98 14.03 -8.16
C GLY A 164 -6.15 13.07 -8.03
N GLU A 165 -6.19 12.23 -6.99
CA GLU A 165 -7.30 11.33 -6.70
C GLU A 165 -8.62 12.10 -6.60
N ALA A 166 -9.69 11.53 -7.15
CA ALA A 166 -11.03 12.12 -7.05
C ALA A 166 -11.55 12.11 -5.60
N ILE A 167 -11.21 11.06 -4.86
CA ILE A 167 -11.62 10.85 -3.47
C ILE A 167 -10.39 10.58 -2.61
N GLU A 168 -10.28 11.28 -1.49
CA GLU A 168 -9.30 11.00 -0.45
C GLU A 168 -10.02 11.09 0.91
N GLY A 169 -9.87 10.04 1.72
CA GLY A 169 -10.56 9.93 3.01
C GLY A 169 -9.74 10.47 4.18
N GLU A 170 -10.40 10.67 5.32
CA GLU A 170 -9.77 11.09 6.58
C GLU A 170 -8.62 10.17 7.00
N GLY A 171 -8.79 8.84 6.84
CA GLY A 171 -7.78 7.85 7.21
C GLY A 171 -6.45 8.01 6.48
N VAL A 172 -6.47 8.41 5.20
CA VAL A 172 -5.25 8.64 4.40
C VAL A 172 -4.50 9.88 4.91
N ILE A 173 -5.22 10.93 5.32
CA ILE A 173 -4.60 12.14 5.86
C ILE A 173 -4.07 11.89 7.27
N ALA A 174 -4.83 11.19 8.11
CA ALA A 174 -4.40 10.78 9.44
C ALA A 174 -3.13 9.92 9.37
N HIS A 175 -3.06 8.95 8.44
CA HIS A 175 -1.86 8.16 8.18
C HIS A 175 -0.65 9.03 7.84
N ARG A 176 -0.78 10.07 7.00
CA ARG A 176 0.34 10.97 6.68
C ARG A 176 0.84 11.77 7.89
N PHE A 177 -0.06 12.24 8.76
CA PHE A 177 0.33 12.88 10.02
C PHE A 177 1.05 11.88 10.93
N HIS A 178 0.57 10.65 11.02
CA HIS A 178 1.20 9.56 11.76
C HIS A 178 2.62 9.30 11.25
N CYS A 179 2.81 9.12 9.95
CA CYS A 179 4.11 8.87 9.32
C CYS A 179 5.15 9.97 9.56
N MET A 180 4.73 11.23 9.72
CA MET A 180 5.64 12.33 10.03
C MET A 180 5.93 12.49 11.52
N SER A 181 5.20 11.75 12.38
CA SER A 181 5.25 11.88 13.85
C SER A 181 5.98 10.73 14.53
N ILE A 182 6.09 9.57 13.87
CA ILE A 182 6.78 8.39 14.40
C ILE A 182 8.25 8.34 14.01
N ASP A 183 9.00 7.48 14.64
CA ASP A 183 10.34 7.11 14.23
C ASP A 183 10.29 6.34 12.90
N ILE A 184 11.03 6.82 11.90
CA ILE A 184 11.03 6.24 10.55
C ILE A 184 12.14 5.19 10.48
N PRO A 185 11.83 3.91 10.31
CA PRO A 185 12.84 2.89 10.18
C PRO A 185 13.61 3.05 8.86
N MET A 186 14.92 2.86 8.92
CA MET A 186 15.81 2.75 7.77
C MET A 186 16.72 1.56 7.99
N TYR A 187 16.86 0.70 7.02
CA TYR A 187 17.83 -0.39 7.07
C TYR A 187 19.09 0.06 6.32
N LEU A 188 20.13 0.40 7.07
CA LEU A 188 21.36 0.98 6.54
C LEU A 188 22.55 0.19 7.07
N ASP A 189 23.53 -0.10 6.21
CA ASP A 189 24.76 -0.86 6.55
C ASP A 189 24.49 -2.19 7.29
N GLY A 190 23.39 -2.86 6.90
CA GLY A 190 23.00 -4.13 7.51
C GLY A 190 22.37 -4.00 8.90
N LYS A 191 21.91 -2.81 9.26
CA LYS A 191 21.31 -2.54 10.58
C LYS A 191 20.02 -1.73 10.44
N LEU A 192 19.03 -2.11 11.22
CA LEU A 192 17.83 -1.29 11.39
C LEU A 192 18.17 -0.09 12.28
N THR A 193 17.96 1.11 11.73
CA THR A 193 18.11 2.40 12.41
C THR A 193 16.79 3.14 12.36
N ALA A 194 16.63 4.19 13.15
CA ALA A 194 15.48 5.06 13.10
C ALA A 194 15.92 6.51 12.88
N VAL A 195 15.20 7.22 12.03
CA VAL A 195 15.38 8.66 11.82
C VAL A 195 14.07 9.40 12.10
N LYS A 196 14.13 10.69 12.39
CA LYS A 196 12.94 11.50 12.62
C LYS A 196 12.72 12.48 11.49
N TYR A 197 11.48 12.60 11.04
CA TYR A 197 11.13 13.36 9.85
C TYR A 197 11.64 14.81 9.88
N PHE A 198 11.57 15.49 11.03
CA PHE A 198 11.92 16.90 11.20
C PHE A 198 13.33 17.14 11.79
N GLU A 199 14.02 16.09 12.24
CA GLU A 199 15.35 16.18 12.81
C GLU A 199 16.44 16.12 11.73
N PRO A 200 17.70 16.51 12.05
CA PRO A 200 18.77 16.60 11.06
C PRO A 200 19.04 15.32 10.28
N ASP A 201 18.88 14.15 10.88
CA ASP A 201 19.08 12.84 10.27
C ASP A 201 18.01 12.54 9.20
N GLY A 202 16.73 12.81 9.49
CA GLY A 202 15.66 12.68 8.51
C GLY A 202 15.74 13.76 7.41
N VAL A 203 16.11 14.99 7.77
CA VAL A 203 16.31 16.07 6.78
C VAL A 203 17.43 15.73 5.80
N ALA A 204 18.52 15.12 6.27
CA ALA A 204 19.65 14.72 5.43
C ALA A 204 19.30 13.63 4.39
N LEU A 205 18.24 12.89 4.59
CA LEU A 205 17.77 11.85 3.66
C LEU A 205 16.82 12.38 2.58
N ARG A 206 16.41 13.64 2.64
CA ARG A 206 15.55 14.26 1.62
C ARG A 206 16.32 14.37 0.31
N GLN A 207 15.63 14.11 -0.80
CA GLN A 207 16.23 14.19 -2.13
C GLN A 207 15.15 14.49 -3.16
N THR A 208 15.52 14.67 -4.42
CA THR A 208 14.61 14.64 -5.56
C THR A 208 14.74 13.34 -6.33
N PHE A 209 13.69 12.98 -7.07
CA PHE A 209 13.69 11.83 -7.94
C PHE A 209 12.88 12.09 -9.21
N ASP A 210 13.38 11.56 -10.34
CA ASP A 210 12.69 11.60 -11.63
C ASP A 210 11.75 10.41 -11.74
N PHE A 211 10.45 10.65 -11.60
CA PHE A 211 9.44 9.62 -11.77
C PHE A 211 9.02 9.56 -13.25
N PRO A 212 9.26 8.44 -13.94
CA PRO A 212 8.83 8.28 -15.33
C PRO A 212 7.34 8.58 -15.49
N MET A 213 6.97 9.29 -16.57
CA MET A 213 5.61 9.72 -16.89
C MET A 213 5.00 10.76 -15.95
N ILE A 214 5.52 10.96 -14.72
CA ILE A 214 4.95 11.86 -13.72
C ILE A 214 5.65 13.22 -13.74
N GLY A 215 6.97 13.24 -13.53
CA GLY A 215 7.74 14.48 -13.52
C GLY A 215 9.20 14.28 -13.12
N ARG A 216 9.98 15.34 -13.28
CA ARG A 216 11.39 15.41 -12.87
C ARG A 216 11.53 16.20 -11.59
N ASP A 217 12.64 15.96 -10.90
CA ASP A 217 13.04 16.68 -9.69
C ASP A 217 11.94 16.74 -8.62
N ILE A 218 11.09 15.70 -8.53
CA ILE A 218 10.03 15.64 -7.54
C ILE A 218 10.66 15.41 -6.16
N PRO A 219 10.40 16.29 -5.17
CA PRO A 219 10.90 16.10 -3.82
C PRO A 219 10.34 14.84 -3.20
N ILE A 220 11.21 14.02 -2.60
CA ILE A 220 10.84 12.85 -1.81
C ILE A 220 11.49 12.90 -0.44
N TYR A 221 10.77 12.39 0.53
CA TYR A 221 11.07 12.49 1.96
C TYR A 221 11.14 11.09 2.56
N PRO A 222 11.93 10.86 3.62
CA PRO A 222 11.87 9.62 4.37
C PRO A 222 10.44 9.27 4.75
N TYR A 223 10.06 8.02 4.51
CA TYR A 223 8.71 7.55 4.75
C TYR A 223 8.75 6.21 5.50
N PRO A 224 8.02 6.05 6.62
CA PRO A 224 7.97 4.78 7.31
C PRO A 224 7.07 3.82 6.55
N HIS A 225 7.64 2.70 6.12
CA HIS A 225 6.90 1.66 5.42
C HIS A 225 7.37 0.27 5.81
N PRO A 226 6.51 -0.76 5.75
CA PRO A 226 6.84 -2.12 6.16
C PRO A 226 8.04 -2.74 5.45
N GLU A 227 8.31 -2.41 4.18
CA GLU A 227 9.41 -2.98 3.41
C GLU A 227 10.77 -2.81 4.10
N GLN A 228 10.97 -1.70 4.82
CA GLN A 228 12.22 -1.41 5.53
C GLN A 228 12.48 -2.39 6.69
N VAL A 229 11.43 -3.00 7.22
CA VAL A 229 11.51 -3.97 8.33
C VAL A 229 11.22 -5.41 7.90
N THR A 230 10.55 -5.62 6.77
CA THR A 230 10.19 -6.97 6.30
C THR A 230 11.20 -7.52 5.30
N LEU A 231 11.61 -6.76 4.27
CA LEU A 231 12.57 -7.25 3.27
C LEU A 231 13.87 -7.79 3.89
N PRO A 232 14.50 -7.12 4.90
CA PRO A 232 15.72 -7.63 5.49
C PRO A 232 15.58 -8.95 6.27
N ARG A 233 14.35 -9.34 6.62
CA ARG A 233 14.09 -10.63 7.31
C ARG A 233 14.18 -11.83 6.36
N TYR A 234 13.93 -11.59 5.07
CA TYR A 234 13.84 -12.65 4.05
C TYR A 234 14.90 -12.56 2.97
N LEU A 235 15.47 -11.36 2.76
CA LEU A 235 16.52 -11.09 1.78
C LEU A 235 17.80 -10.62 2.48
N ARG A 236 18.94 -11.09 2.00
CA ARG A 236 20.25 -10.64 2.50
C ARG A 236 20.58 -9.30 1.86
N LEU A 237 20.24 -8.22 2.54
CA LEU A 237 20.42 -6.85 2.08
C LEU A 237 21.31 -6.08 3.08
N ARG A 238 21.98 -5.05 2.62
CA ARG A 238 22.68 -4.07 3.45
C ARG A 238 21.91 -2.77 3.57
N GLN A 239 21.03 -2.47 2.59
CA GLN A 239 20.23 -1.26 2.59
C GLN A 239 18.80 -1.55 2.14
N VAL A 240 17.82 -1.02 2.88
CA VAL A 240 16.44 -0.85 2.45
C VAL A 240 15.95 0.52 2.92
N THR A 241 15.55 1.37 1.96
CA THR A 241 14.94 2.68 2.26
C THR A 241 13.60 2.85 1.55
N ASN A 242 12.71 3.61 2.16
CA ASN A 242 11.48 4.05 1.51
C ASN A 242 11.38 5.58 1.62
N LYS A 243 11.09 6.25 0.50
CA LYS A 243 10.92 7.71 0.44
C LYS A 243 9.76 8.05 -0.50
N GLY A 244 8.99 9.04 -0.11
CA GLY A 244 7.84 9.42 -0.92
C GLY A 244 7.36 10.83 -0.72
N SER A 245 6.36 11.18 -1.52
CA SER A 245 5.62 12.43 -1.44
C SER A 245 4.25 12.30 -2.10
N VAL A 246 3.46 13.38 -2.01
CA VAL A 246 2.15 13.47 -2.66
C VAL A 246 2.09 14.74 -3.50
N LEU A 247 1.47 14.65 -4.66
CA LEU A 247 1.31 15.77 -5.59
C LEU A 247 -0.09 16.41 -5.46
N PRO A 248 -0.17 17.71 -5.70
CA PRO A 248 0.93 18.64 -5.98
C PRO A 248 1.75 18.94 -4.71
N ASN A 249 2.97 19.43 -4.87
CA ASN A 249 3.87 19.70 -3.74
C ASN A 249 3.23 20.61 -2.69
N GLU A 250 2.45 21.59 -3.10
CA GLU A 250 1.74 22.52 -2.20
C GLU A 250 0.78 21.80 -1.25
N TYR A 251 0.22 20.66 -1.68
CA TYR A 251 -0.64 19.84 -0.84
C TYR A 251 0.18 19.07 0.21
N TYR A 252 1.30 18.47 -0.21
CA TYR A 252 2.21 17.82 0.72
C TYR A 252 2.80 18.81 1.74
N ASP A 253 3.21 20.01 1.26
CA ASP A 253 3.76 21.06 2.09
C ASP A 253 2.77 21.52 3.17
N LEU A 254 1.48 21.64 2.83
CA LEU A 254 0.44 21.96 3.82
C LEU A 254 0.43 20.95 4.98
N ILE A 255 0.41 19.64 4.67
CA ILE A 255 0.37 18.60 5.69
C ILE A 255 1.64 18.64 6.53
N ARG A 256 2.80 18.73 5.89
CA ARG A 256 4.10 18.82 6.56
C ARG A 256 4.18 20.02 7.51
N ASP A 257 3.75 21.18 7.06
CA ASP A 257 3.84 22.42 7.85
C ASP A 257 2.89 22.37 9.05
N LEU A 258 1.67 21.85 8.89
CA LEU A 258 0.75 21.61 10.01
C LEU A 258 1.33 20.61 11.02
N CYS A 259 1.94 19.54 10.55
CA CYS A 259 2.61 18.57 11.41
C CYS A 259 3.78 19.21 12.17
N GLY A 260 4.63 19.98 11.48
CA GLY A 260 5.75 20.70 12.07
C GLY A 260 5.34 21.74 13.13
N LEU A 261 4.15 22.31 13.02
CA LEU A 261 3.55 23.20 14.00
C LEU A 261 2.93 22.46 15.21
N GLY A 262 2.97 21.13 15.22
CA GLY A 262 2.44 20.29 16.31
C GLY A 262 0.96 19.98 16.21
N LEU A 263 0.33 20.19 15.05
CA LEU A 263 -1.10 19.90 14.84
C LEU A 263 -1.39 18.39 14.61
N ALA A 264 -0.37 17.55 14.61
CA ALA A 264 -0.52 16.09 14.64
C ALA A 264 -0.82 15.53 16.06
N ARG A 265 -0.82 16.39 17.10
CA ARG A 265 -1.06 15.96 18.49
C ARG A 265 -2.52 15.62 18.73
N THR A 266 -2.75 14.60 19.57
CA THR A 266 -4.08 14.11 19.93
C THR A 266 -4.57 14.60 21.28
N GLU A 267 -3.72 15.26 22.09
CA GLU A 267 -4.12 15.84 23.36
C GLU A 267 -5.00 17.07 23.10
N PRO A 268 -6.23 17.09 23.66
CA PRO A 268 -7.14 18.21 23.47
C PRO A 268 -6.59 19.52 24.07
N ILE A 269 -6.87 20.64 23.41
CA ILE A 269 -6.59 21.99 23.91
C ILE A 269 -7.91 22.75 24.13
N ASP A 270 -7.98 23.57 25.17
CA ASP A 270 -9.14 24.42 25.41
C ASP A 270 -9.14 25.60 24.43
N VAL A 271 -10.22 25.69 23.66
CA VAL A 271 -10.48 26.83 22.77
C VAL A 271 -11.81 27.48 23.19
N LYS A 272 -11.77 28.47 24.03
CA LYS A 272 -12.97 29.20 24.52
C LYS A 272 -14.01 28.27 25.17
N GLY A 273 -13.56 27.32 25.96
CA GLY A 273 -14.41 26.34 26.66
C GLY A 273 -14.76 25.08 25.83
N LEU A 274 -14.27 24.96 24.59
CA LEU A 274 -14.41 23.76 23.77
C LEU A 274 -13.10 22.97 23.78
N GLN A 275 -13.17 21.68 24.04
CA GLN A 275 -12.04 20.77 23.92
C GLN A 275 -11.84 20.41 22.44
N VAL A 276 -10.77 20.91 21.83
CA VAL A 276 -10.44 20.69 20.42
C VAL A 276 -9.20 19.81 20.33
N VAL A 277 -9.30 18.68 19.63
CA VAL A 277 -8.16 17.83 19.30
C VAL A 277 -7.45 18.43 18.07
N PRO A 278 -6.18 18.86 18.18
CA PRO A 278 -5.47 19.50 17.06
C PRO A 278 -5.42 18.62 15.81
N HIS A 279 -5.15 17.30 15.98
CA HIS A 279 -5.13 16.34 14.90
C HIS A 279 -6.45 16.29 14.11
N ASP A 280 -7.60 16.21 14.78
CA ASP A 280 -8.90 16.13 14.11
C ASP A 280 -9.23 17.40 13.34
N PHE A 281 -8.89 18.56 13.94
CA PHE A 281 -9.00 19.83 13.24
C PHE A 281 -8.11 19.87 12.00
N ALA A 282 -6.86 19.41 12.11
CA ALA A 282 -5.91 19.45 10.99
C ALA A 282 -6.35 18.53 9.85
N VAL A 283 -6.83 17.33 10.15
CA VAL A 283 -7.38 16.39 9.15
C VAL A 283 -8.55 17.03 8.40
N ALA A 284 -9.53 17.56 9.13
CA ALA A 284 -10.69 18.24 8.53
C ALA A 284 -10.29 19.46 7.71
N TYR A 285 -9.30 20.24 8.18
CA TYR A 285 -8.79 21.41 7.47
C TYR A 285 -8.08 21.03 6.16
N VAL A 286 -7.24 20.00 6.19
CA VAL A 286 -6.53 19.49 5.01
C VAL A 286 -7.53 19.01 3.96
N LEU A 287 -8.55 18.24 4.33
CA LEU A 287 -9.61 17.80 3.42
C LEU A 287 -10.29 18.97 2.72
N ARG A 288 -10.64 20.00 3.48
CA ARG A 288 -11.25 21.23 2.94
C ARG A 288 -10.34 21.96 1.97
N GLU A 289 -9.05 22.14 2.33
CA GLU A 289 -8.08 22.90 1.53
C GLU A 289 -7.60 22.15 0.31
N ARG A 290 -7.61 20.81 0.35
CA ARG A 290 -7.18 19.95 -0.76
C ARG A 290 -7.83 20.34 -2.09
N GLU A 291 -9.15 20.44 -2.12
CA GLU A 291 -9.87 20.81 -3.36
C GLU A 291 -9.44 22.19 -3.89
N ARG A 292 -9.22 23.15 -2.99
CA ARG A 292 -8.75 24.48 -3.36
C ARG A 292 -7.37 24.43 -3.97
N ILE A 293 -6.45 23.64 -3.38
CA ILE A 293 -5.08 23.48 -3.87
C ILE A 293 -5.09 22.78 -5.24
N LEU A 294 -5.81 21.69 -5.39
CA LEU A 294 -5.90 20.98 -6.66
C LEU A 294 -6.42 21.88 -7.80
N ARG A 295 -7.47 22.67 -7.53
CA ARG A 295 -7.98 23.64 -8.51
C ARG A 295 -6.95 24.74 -8.83
N LYS A 296 -6.27 25.30 -7.81
CA LYS A 296 -5.29 26.37 -7.98
C LYS A 296 -4.07 25.92 -8.78
N THR A 297 -3.61 24.69 -8.57
CA THR A 297 -2.44 24.12 -9.24
C THR A 297 -2.77 23.49 -10.61
N GLY A 298 -4.06 23.32 -10.93
CA GLY A 298 -4.50 22.60 -12.11
C GLY A 298 -4.27 21.09 -12.04
N PHE A 299 -3.93 20.57 -10.86
CA PHE A 299 -3.63 19.15 -10.65
C PHE A 299 -4.90 18.35 -10.39
N THR A 300 -5.66 18.07 -11.44
CA THR A 300 -7.02 17.50 -11.36
C THR A 300 -7.15 16.09 -11.91
N ARG A 301 -6.07 15.50 -12.42
CA ARG A 301 -6.05 14.13 -12.94
C ARG A 301 -5.25 13.22 -12.03
N PRO A 302 -5.73 12.01 -11.74
CA PRO A 302 -4.99 11.05 -10.94
C PRO A 302 -3.72 10.62 -11.67
N CYS A 303 -2.64 10.54 -10.92
CA CYS A 303 -1.40 9.95 -11.39
C CYS A 303 -0.61 9.36 -10.23
N GLY A 304 0.28 8.43 -10.51
CA GLY A 304 1.16 7.86 -9.51
C GLY A 304 2.29 7.07 -10.11
N CYS A 305 3.36 6.93 -9.34
CA CYS A 305 4.48 6.05 -9.64
C CYS A 305 5.07 5.50 -8.35
N CYS A 306 5.22 4.17 -8.28
CA CYS A 306 6.09 3.50 -7.33
C CYS A 306 7.30 2.94 -8.09
N SER A 307 8.50 3.22 -7.56
CA SER A 307 9.76 2.79 -8.15
C SER A 307 10.53 1.92 -7.17
N VAL A 308 10.98 0.75 -7.62
CA VAL A 308 11.87 -0.14 -6.86
C VAL A 308 13.23 -0.12 -7.55
N ILE A 309 14.27 0.27 -6.82
CA ILE A 309 15.64 0.36 -7.29
C ILE A 309 16.45 -0.70 -6.57
N ALA A 310 16.79 -1.79 -7.27
CA ALA A 310 17.60 -2.87 -6.74
C ALA A 310 19.03 -2.76 -7.27
N ARG A 311 20.02 -2.70 -6.38
CA ARG A 311 21.43 -2.58 -6.71
C ARG A 311 22.22 -3.77 -6.18
N GLY A 312 23.23 -4.18 -6.95
CA GLY A 312 24.10 -5.28 -6.56
C GLY A 312 25.07 -5.66 -7.67
N MET A 313 25.42 -6.94 -7.71
CA MET A 313 26.36 -7.50 -8.69
C MET A 313 25.66 -8.48 -9.62
N LYS A 314 26.03 -8.44 -10.91
CA LYS A 314 25.65 -9.42 -11.93
C LYS A 314 26.86 -9.76 -12.78
N ASN A 315 27.23 -11.04 -12.80
CA ASN A 315 28.44 -11.53 -13.51
C ASN A 315 29.72 -10.76 -13.11
N GLY A 316 29.86 -10.43 -11.81
CA GLY A 316 31.00 -9.69 -11.27
C GLY A 316 31.05 -8.20 -11.59
N LEU A 317 29.99 -7.61 -12.18
CA LEU A 317 29.88 -6.20 -12.49
C LEU A 317 28.74 -5.55 -11.71
N PRO A 318 28.90 -4.31 -11.25
CA PRO A 318 27.81 -3.55 -10.62
C PRO A 318 26.64 -3.37 -11.59
N ARG A 319 25.43 -3.59 -11.10
CA ARG A 319 24.18 -3.40 -11.84
C ARG A 319 23.13 -2.78 -10.95
N GLU A 320 22.27 -1.95 -11.57
CA GLU A 320 21.07 -1.42 -10.96
C GLU A 320 19.87 -1.77 -11.84
N TYR A 321 18.84 -2.34 -11.24
CA TYR A 321 17.56 -2.59 -11.90
C TYR A 321 16.50 -1.68 -11.30
N ARG A 322 15.77 -0.98 -12.18
CA ARG A 322 14.71 -0.04 -11.82
C ARG A 322 13.38 -0.55 -12.35
N PHE A 323 12.46 -0.79 -11.46
CA PHE A 323 11.07 -1.08 -11.81
C PHE A 323 10.24 0.16 -11.50
N HIS A 324 9.50 0.66 -12.48
CA HIS A 324 8.62 1.80 -12.30
C HIS A 324 7.19 1.40 -12.64
N MET A 325 6.34 1.34 -11.64
CA MET A 325 4.89 1.18 -11.79
C MET A 325 4.27 2.58 -11.92
N ALA A 326 4.13 3.06 -13.16
CA ALA A 326 3.74 4.44 -13.45
C ALA A 326 2.41 4.51 -14.18
N SER A 327 1.55 5.49 -13.81
CA SER A 327 0.29 5.76 -14.48
C SER A 327 -0.07 7.25 -14.44
N ARG A 328 -0.68 7.75 -15.53
CA ARG A 328 -1.29 9.08 -15.63
C ARG A 328 -2.81 9.08 -15.50
N SER A 329 -3.40 7.93 -15.27
CA SER A 329 -4.85 7.76 -15.16
C SER A 329 -5.28 7.01 -13.90
N GLN A 330 -4.33 6.47 -13.17
CA GLN A 330 -4.55 5.70 -11.95
C GLN A 330 -3.66 6.25 -10.83
N ALA A 331 -4.16 6.22 -9.62
CA ALA A 331 -3.47 6.67 -8.44
C ALA A 331 -3.61 5.63 -7.31
N LEU A 332 -3.77 6.08 -6.07
CA LEU A 332 -3.80 5.24 -4.88
C LEU A 332 -4.85 4.10 -4.96
N GLY A 333 -6.05 4.40 -5.46
CA GLY A 333 -7.16 3.43 -5.49
C GLY A 333 -6.82 2.18 -6.30
N GLU A 334 -6.53 2.35 -7.58
CA GLU A 334 -6.19 1.27 -8.50
C GLU A 334 -4.80 0.68 -8.20
N GLY A 335 -3.83 1.55 -7.89
CA GLY A 335 -2.46 1.14 -7.58
C GLY A 335 -2.38 0.19 -6.39
N THR A 336 -3.30 0.29 -5.43
CA THR A 336 -3.35 -0.56 -4.23
C THR A 336 -4.45 -1.62 -4.31
N GLY A 337 -5.63 -1.26 -4.81
CA GLY A 337 -6.80 -2.17 -4.82
C GLY A 337 -6.67 -3.35 -5.77
N ILE A 338 -6.03 -3.16 -6.92
CA ILE A 338 -5.79 -4.26 -7.88
C ILE A 338 -4.77 -5.27 -7.31
N PRO A 339 -3.58 -4.88 -6.81
CA PRO A 339 -2.68 -5.81 -6.13
C PRO A 339 -3.32 -6.56 -4.96
N ALA A 340 -4.13 -5.88 -4.14
CA ALA A 340 -4.87 -6.50 -3.04
C ALA A 340 -5.82 -7.60 -3.54
N ALA A 341 -6.61 -7.32 -4.59
CA ALA A 341 -7.48 -8.30 -5.22
C ALA A 341 -6.69 -9.48 -5.80
N VAL A 342 -5.52 -9.23 -6.40
CA VAL A 342 -4.62 -10.28 -6.90
C VAL A 342 -4.10 -11.15 -5.74
N GLY A 343 -3.75 -10.56 -4.60
CA GLY A 343 -3.38 -11.29 -3.38
C GLY A 343 -4.49 -12.23 -2.91
N VAL A 344 -5.74 -11.75 -2.88
CA VAL A 344 -6.93 -12.56 -2.57
C VAL A 344 -7.10 -13.70 -3.59
N MET A 345 -6.92 -13.44 -4.87
CA MET A 345 -7.03 -14.47 -5.91
C MET A 345 -5.95 -15.53 -5.78
N LEU A 346 -4.70 -15.15 -5.52
CA LEU A 346 -3.59 -16.08 -5.24
C LEU A 346 -3.88 -16.94 -4.01
N MET A 347 -4.46 -16.34 -2.96
CA MET A 347 -4.90 -17.07 -1.77
C MET A 347 -5.99 -18.08 -2.12
N ALA A 348 -7.02 -17.68 -2.85
CA ALA A 348 -8.12 -18.56 -3.29
C ALA A 348 -7.67 -19.68 -4.25
N MET A 349 -6.57 -19.46 -4.98
CA MET A 349 -5.92 -20.48 -5.85
C MET A 349 -5.00 -21.43 -5.08
N GLY A 350 -4.78 -21.23 -3.78
CA GLY A 350 -3.81 -22.00 -2.99
C GLY A 350 -2.35 -21.73 -3.38
N LYS A 351 -2.05 -20.55 -3.91
CA LYS A 351 -0.70 -20.15 -4.38
C LYS A 351 0.11 -19.40 -3.34
N ILE A 352 -0.45 -19.13 -2.17
CA ILE A 352 0.29 -18.57 -1.03
C ILE A 352 0.93 -19.70 -0.24
N ARG A 353 2.24 -19.59 0.01
CA ARG A 353 3.01 -20.66 0.66
C ARG A 353 2.98 -20.51 2.18
N GLY A 354 2.63 -21.58 2.87
CA GLY A 354 2.68 -21.67 4.35
C GLY A 354 1.47 -21.08 5.05
N THR A 355 1.52 -21.16 6.38
CA THR A 355 0.55 -20.58 7.32
C THR A 355 1.29 -19.64 8.26
N GLY A 356 0.57 -18.72 8.91
CA GLY A 356 1.13 -17.68 9.77
C GLY A 356 0.88 -16.29 9.22
N VAL A 357 1.51 -15.29 9.82
CA VAL A 357 1.45 -13.89 9.40
C VAL A 357 2.70 -13.57 8.58
N MET A 358 2.53 -13.30 7.29
CA MET A 358 3.64 -13.22 6.35
C MET A 358 3.49 -12.04 5.39
N PRO A 359 4.57 -11.27 5.13
CA PRO A 359 4.60 -10.28 4.06
C PRO A 359 4.73 -10.95 2.68
N PRO A 360 4.46 -10.24 1.57
CA PRO A 360 4.44 -10.80 0.22
C PRO A 360 5.74 -11.52 -0.18
N GLU A 361 6.90 -10.92 0.11
CA GLU A 361 8.21 -11.49 -0.23
C GLU A 361 8.52 -12.82 0.47
N ALA A 362 7.79 -13.13 1.54
CA ALA A 362 7.98 -14.39 2.27
C ALA A 362 7.20 -15.56 1.66
N CYS A 363 6.05 -15.31 1.04
CA CYS A 363 5.08 -16.37 0.75
C CYS A 363 4.47 -16.31 -0.66
N VAL A 364 4.66 -15.25 -1.41
CA VAL A 364 4.14 -15.11 -2.79
C VAL A 364 5.27 -15.34 -3.79
N GLU A 365 5.01 -16.16 -4.81
CA GLU A 365 5.92 -16.28 -5.96
C GLU A 365 5.79 -15.04 -6.85
N PRO A 366 6.87 -14.24 -7.07
CA PRO A 366 6.78 -12.98 -7.81
C PRO A 366 6.18 -13.10 -9.20
N MET A 367 6.54 -14.16 -9.95
CA MET A 367 6.03 -14.37 -11.31
C MET A 367 4.56 -14.79 -11.33
N ASP A 368 4.05 -15.48 -10.31
CA ASP A 368 2.61 -15.74 -10.20
C ASP A 368 1.83 -14.43 -10.03
N PHE A 369 2.35 -13.49 -9.24
CA PHE A 369 1.76 -12.17 -9.10
C PHE A 369 1.82 -11.38 -10.41
N VAL A 370 3.00 -11.27 -11.05
CA VAL A 370 3.19 -10.53 -12.30
C VAL A 370 2.27 -11.05 -13.39
N ASN A 371 2.20 -12.37 -13.58
CA ASN A 371 1.33 -12.98 -14.58
C ASN A 371 -0.16 -12.74 -14.30
N LEU A 372 -0.56 -12.77 -13.03
CA LEU A 372 -1.97 -12.60 -12.68
C LEU A 372 -2.40 -11.13 -12.79
N ILE A 373 -1.59 -10.20 -12.28
CA ILE A 373 -1.90 -8.77 -12.36
C ILE A 373 -1.94 -8.28 -13.81
N SER A 374 -1.03 -8.77 -14.68
CA SER A 374 -1.02 -8.44 -16.11
C SER A 374 -2.33 -8.84 -16.79
N ARG A 375 -2.86 -10.03 -16.48
CA ARG A 375 -4.16 -10.50 -17.00
C ARG A 375 -5.32 -9.66 -16.47
N VAL A 376 -5.34 -9.37 -15.17
CA VAL A 376 -6.39 -8.56 -14.53
C VAL A 376 -6.43 -7.16 -15.15
N MET A 377 -5.29 -6.55 -15.34
CA MET A 377 -5.17 -5.22 -15.94
C MET A 377 -5.28 -5.23 -17.47
N LYS A 378 -5.31 -6.39 -18.11
CA LYS A 378 -5.34 -6.57 -19.57
C LYS A 378 -4.16 -5.83 -20.26
N LEU A 379 -2.99 -5.88 -19.65
CA LEU A 379 -1.80 -5.16 -20.15
C LEU A 379 -1.40 -5.63 -21.56
N ASP A 380 -1.58 -6.92 -21.86
CA ASP A 380 -1.28 -7.49 -23.18
C ASP A 380 -2.13 -6.92 -24.33
N ALA A 381 -3.30 -6.32 -24.01
CA ALA A 381 -4.23 -5.78 -24.99
C ALA A 381 -4.15 -4.24 -25.09
N ARG A 382 -3.42 -3.56 -24.22
CA ARG A 382 -3.28 -2.11 -24.23
C ARG A 382 -2.11 -1.70 -25.11
N LYS A 383 -2.39 -1.04 -26.23
CA LYS A 383 -1.35 -0.31 -26.96
C LYS A 383 -0.87 0.84 -26.07
N ASP A 384 0.44 1.01 -26.00
CA ASP A 384 1.07 2.19 -25.39
C ASP A 384 0.64 3.41 -26.22
N ASP A 385 -0.41 4.11 -25.79
CA ASP A 385 -0.88 5.35 -26.40
C ASP A 385 -0.14 6.58 -25.84
N GLY A 386 0.86 6.35 -24.98
CA GLY A 386 1.65 7.41 -24.35
C GLY A 386 0.91 8.21 -23.28
N GLU A 387 -0.41 8.06 -23.16
CA GLU A 387 -1.23 8.86 -22.23
C GLU A 387 -1.74 8.07 -21.00
N SER A 388 -1.91 6.76 -21.12
CA SER A 388 -2.54 5.93 -20.07
C SER A 388 -1.80 4.62 -19.75
N PHE A 389 -0.47 4.64 -19.78
CA PHE A 389 0.32 3.44 -19.46
C PHE A 389 0.03 3.00 -18.01
N GLY A 390 -0.44 1.78 -17.85
CA GLY A 390 -0.60 1.10 -16.56
C GLY A 390 0.17 -0.20 -16.57
N GLY A 391 1.48 -0.16 -16.40
CA GLY A 391 2.34 -1.34 -16.43
C GLY A 391 3.63 -1.09 -15.65
N VAL A 392 4.56 -2.03 -15.76
CA VAL A 392 5.90 -1.91 -15.17
C VAL A 392 6.90 -1.56 -16.25
N ILE A 393 7.63 -0.46 -16.05
CA ILE A 393 8.80 -0.11 -16.88
C ILE A 393 10.01 -0.72 -16.18
N LEU A 394 10.68 -1.67 -16.81
CA LEU A 394 11.94 -2.22 -16.31
C LEU A 394 13.12 -1.59 -17.04
N GLN A 395 14.09 -1.10 -16.28
CA GLN A 395 15.34 -0.55 -16.79
C GLN A 395 16.52 -1.22 -16.08
N MET A 396 17.62 -1.42 -16.81
CA MET A 396 18.91 -1.81 -16.27
C MET A 396 19.90 -0.66 -16.46
N VAL A 397 20.64 -0.35 -15.42
CA VAL A 397 21.74 0.62 -15.45
C VAL A 397 23.04 -0.15 -15.25
N ASP A 398 23.97 0.02 -16.20
CA ASP A 398 25.27 -0.63 -16.14
C ASP A 398 26.29 0.16 -15.30
N GLU A 399 27.52 -0.36 -15.19
CA GLU A 399 28.61 0.25 -14.42
C GLU A 399 29.09 1.59 -15.00
N GLN A 400 28.69 1.95 -16.23
CA GLN A 400 28.98 3.23 -16.88
C GLN A 400 27.82 4.22 -16.74
N GLY A 401 26.70 3.81 -16.12
CA GLY A 401 25.50 4.63 -15.98
C GLY A 401 24.60 4.63 -17.21
N VAL A 402 24.83 3.73 -18.18
CA VAL A 402 23.98 3.62 -19.37
C VAL A 402 22.68 2.90 -19.00
N VAL A 403 21.56 3.54 -19.32
CA VAL A 403 20.22 3.03 -19.04
C VAL A 403 19.67 2.28 -20.25
N THR A 404 19.32 1.01 -20.07
CA THR A 404 18.69 0.17 -21.08
C THR A 404 17.30 -0.25 -20.60
N LYS A 405 16.26 -0.01 -21.42
CA LYS A 405 14.90 -0.54 -21.15
C LYS A 405 14.88 -2.04 -21.45
N LEU A 406 14.29 -2.82 -20.58
CA LEU A 406 14.14 -4.27 -20.72
C LEU A 406 12.66 -4.61 -20.87
N ASP A 407 12.37 -5.72 -21.57
CA ASP A 407 11.03 -6.31 -21.62
C ASP A 407 10.87 -7.28 -20.42
N ILE A 408 9.68 -7.27 -19.80
CA ILE A 408 9.30 -8.17 -18.68
C ILE A 408 8.38 -9.27 -19.22
#